data_9994e0e28a6b2a24d0ba22035114e263
#
_entry.id   9994e0e28a6b2a24d0ba22035114e263
#
_cell.length_a   1.000
_cell.length_b   1.000
_cell.length_c   1.000
_cell.angle_alpha   90.00
_cell.angle_beta   90.00
_cell.angle_gamma   90.00
#
_symmetry.space_group_name_H-M   'P 1'
#
loop_
_entity.id
_entity.type
_entity.pdbx_description
1 polymer ?
#
loop_
_entity_poly.entity_id
_entity_poly.type
_entity_poly.pdbx_seq_one_letter_code
_entity_poly.pdbx_strand_id
1 'polypeptide(L)'
;AKERQFLIEQRSKAQDVTEQQLKVLPKIRKSADNRARLLIACSVIGAISAGIIGNAVVYIIVAIYMEMGLSRLCFRKESDPFILGDNDLSKEKYPYLYQMAERARDALHCSGDIVITVTGECNIGIKKVAGYYNIELGVMLAGIESEDELFAMFLHEFAHMKEEEQDGSGIEYEYRNWLLYGMVESNIQAITEWMFLYQDTRYQCEFELYEYASSLMKELKADQSMASVRQAAASGLLKLFYFDVFSWEEQGNNFAPLYAPKQPSSHLVTEQIHYWQQQLSKREVDWRNLMEHELPAQSDSHPTTKMRLDALWITSYQLVKDTSCDTYRKEQKAVCGLMDQLIYCELNEEYEENRKEQYLEPYKQIHEWKDKGQPILQHEYAGILDALLQVGEVEAALLFCDRVIRELPPEISAYAYFTKGRILIRRYDERAIELIYQAIENNSNLIQNGLDEIGYFCCLIGNRAEL
;
A
#
# COMPACT_ATOMS: atom_id res chain seq x y z
N ALA A 1 7.94 -24.04 -20.89
CA ALA A 1 7.69 -25.30 -20.16
C ALA A 1 8.13 -25.24 -18.71
N LYS A 2 9.34 -24.74 -18.39
CA LYS A 2 9.85 -24.60 -17.00
C LYS A 2 9.03 -23.58 -16.18
N GLU A 3 8.65 -22.45 -16.77
CA GLU A 3 7.85 -21.42 -16.14
C GLU A 3 6.44 -21.90 -15.79
N ARG A 4 5.79 -22.59 -16.74
CA ARG A 4 4.49 -23.21 -16.48
C ARG A 4 4.57 -24.23 -15.32
N GLN A 5 5.66 -24.97 -15.24
CA GLN A 5 5.87 -25.92 -14.16
C GLN A 5 6.09 -25.24 -12.82
N PHE A 6 6.82 -24.11 -12.80
CA PHE A 6 6.99 -23.27 -11.61
C PHE A 6 5.65 -22.71 -11.09
N LEU A 7 4.82 -22.14 -11.96
CA LEU A 7 3.50 -21.61 -11.57
C LEU A 7 2.57 -22.71 -11.03
N ILE A 8 2.57 -23.89 -11.67
CA ILE A 8 1.81 -25.06 -11.19
C ILE A 8 2.31 -25.47 -9.80
N GLU A 9 3.62 -25.47 -9.58
CA GLU A 9 4.23 -25.81 -8.29
C GLU A 9 3.89 -24.78 -7.20
N GLN A 10 3.97 -23.48 -7.50
CA GLN A 10 3.59 -22.43 -6.56
C GLN A 10 2.10 -22.50 -6.20
N ARG A 11 1.24 -22.67 -7.19
CA ARG A 11 -0.20 -22.84 -6.98
C ARG A 11 -0.50 -24.08 -6.14
N SER A 12 0.17 -25.20 -6.39
CA SER A 12 0.01 -26.43 -5.62
C SER A 12 0.43 -26.23 -4.17
N LYS A 13 1.58 -25.58 -3.93
CA LYS A 13 2.05 -25.26 -2.59
C LYS A 13 1.07 -24.32 -1.86
N ALA A 14 0.57 -23.28 -2.52
CA ALA A 14 -0.40 -22.36 -1.97
C ALA A 14 -1.71 -23.08 -1.62
N GLN A 15 -2.19 -23.97 -2.48
CA GLN A 15 -3.38 -24.79 -2.22
C GLN A 15 -3.16 -25.70 -1.00
N ASP A 16 -2.02 -26.38 -0.90
CA ASP A 16 -1.69 -27.25 0.22
C ASP A 16 -1.66 -26.46 1.54
N VAL A 17 -1.08 -25.25 1.54
CA VAL A 17 -1.06 -24.35 2.70
C VAL A 17 -2.48 -23.95 3.08
N THR A 18 -3.30 -23.52 2.12
CA THR A 18 -4.69 -23.11 2.35
C THR A 18 -5.50 -24.24 2.97
N GLU A 19 -5.43 -25.47 2.41
CA GLU A 19 -6.13 -26.64 2.94
C GLU A 19 -5.66 -27.01 4.36
N GLN A 20 -4.37 -26.84 4.65
CA GLN A 20 -3.83 -27.07 5.98
C GLN A 20 -4.37 -26.05 6.98
N GLN A 21 -4.37 -24.77 6.64
CA GLN A 21 -4.82 -23.69 7.50
C GLN A 21 -6.34 -23.77 7.76
N LEU A 22 -7.13 -24.11 6.75
CA LEU A 22 -8.56 -24.37 6.91
C LEU A 22 -8.89 -25.48 7.95
N LYS A 23 -7.95 -26.37 8.25
CA LYS A 23 -8.07 -27.39 9.31
C LYS A 23 -7.58 -26.89 10.66
N VAL A 24 -6.65 -25.94 10.70
CA VAL A 24 -6.00 -25.44 11.92
C VAL A 24 -6.76 -24.29 12.54
N LEU A 25 -7.15 -23.30 11.74
CA LEU A 25 -7.86 -22.09 12.19
C LEU A 25 -9.12 -22.36 13.00
N PRO A 26 -10.04 -23.26 12.60
CA PRO A 26 -11.23 -23.58 13.40
C PRO A 26 -10.91 -24.20 14.76
N LYS A 27 -9.80 -24.95 14.87
CA LYS A 27 -9.39 -25.56 16.14
C LYS A 27 -8.88 -24.51 17.12
N ILE A 28 -8.09 -23.53 16.63
CA ILE A 28 -7.58 -22.42 17.46
C ILE A 28 -8.77 -21.58 17.93
N ARG A 29 -9.68 -21.20 17.02
CA ARG A 29 -10.89 -20.46 17.34
C ARG A 29 -11.73 -21.17 18.40
N LYS A 30 -12.03 -22.45 18.18
CA LYS A 30 -12.80 -23.26 19.17
C LYS A 30 -12.13 -23.30 20.53
N SER A 31 -10.79 -23.32 20.58
CA SER A 31 -10.03 -23.27 21.83
C SER A 31 -10.22 -21.93 22.54
N ALA A 32 -10.15 -20.81 21.80
CA ALA A 32 -10.40 -19.47 22.33
C ALA A 32 -11.85 -19.30 22.81
N ASP A 33 -12.83 -19.74 22.01
CA ASP A 33 -14.26 -19.73 22.40
C ASP A 33 -14.53 -20.52 23.67
N ASN A 34 -13.89 -21.68 23.84
CA ASN A 34 -14.04 -22.48 25.05
C ASN A 34 -13.48 -21.77 26.28
N ARG A 35 -12.35 -21.06 26.14
CA ARG A 35 -11.80 -20.22 27.22
C ARG A 35 -12.73 -19.06 27.55
N ALA A 36 -13.27 -18.37 26.54
CA ALA A 36 -14.24 -17.31 26.74
C ALA A 36 -15.48 -17.79 27.50
N ARG A 37 -16.04 -18.95 27.12
CA ARG A 37 -17.16 -19.59 27.82
C ARG A 37 -16.80 -19.96 29.26
N LEU A 38 -15.60 -20.48 29.49
CA LEU A 38 -15.12 -20.79 30.84
C LEU A 38 -15.01 -19.53 31.71
N LEU A 39 -14.51 -18.42 31.14
CA LEU A 39 -14.46 -17.14 31.84
C LEU A 39 -15.85 -16.64 32.23
N ILE A 40 -16.81 -16.69 31.32
CA ILE A 40 -18.21 -16.33 31.61
C ILE A 40 -18.77 -17.20 32.75
N ALA A 41 -18.57 -18.52 32.67
CA ALA A 41 -19.05 -19.43 33.72
C ALA A 41 -18.39 -19.13 35.10
N CYS A 42 -17.06 -18.89 35.12
CA CYS A 42 -16.34 -18.49 36.35
C CYS A 42 -16.82 -17.13 36.86
N SER A 43 -17.14 -16.19 35.97
CA SER A 43 -17.68 -14.87 36.33
C SER A 43 -19.05 -14.97 36.95
N VAL A 44 -19.93 -15.82 36.42
CA VAL A 44 -21.27 -16.06 37.02
C VAL A 44 -21.14 -16.67 38.44
N ILE A 45 -20.24 -17.65 38.62
CA ILE A 45 -20.00 -18.26 39.95
C ILE A 45 -19.41 -17.19 40.90
N GLY A 46 -18.47 -16.39 40.41
CA GLY A 46 -17.90 -15.28 41.17
C GLY A 46 -18.92 -14.23 41.59
N ALA A 47 -19.85 -13.87 40.70
CA ALA A 47 -20.95 -12.93 41.01
C ALA A 47 -21.85 -13.44 42.12
N ILE A 48 -22.21 -14.73 42.06
CA ILE A 48 -23.04 -15.37 43.11
C ILE A 48 -22.29 -15.35 44.46
N SER A 49 -20.99 -15.69 44.43
CA SER A 49 -20.14 -15.69 45.64
C SER A 49 -19.98 -14.28 46.20
N ALA A 50 -19.80 -13.26 45.34
CA ALA A 50 -19.70 -11.84 45.73
C ALA A 50 -21.02 -11.34 46.36
N GLY A 51 -22.17 -11.79 45.83
CA GLY A 51 -23.47 -11.51 46.40
C GLY A 51 -23.66 -12.03 47.83
N ILE A 52 -23.06 -13.17 48.14
CA ILE A 52 -23.06 -13.77 49.49
C ILE A 52 -22.11 -13.00 50.44
N ILE A 53 -20.94 -12.52 49.92
CA ILE A 53 -19.91 -11.89 50.74
C ILE A 53 -20.13 -10.37 50.85
N GLY A 54 -20.89 -9.76 49.91
CA GLY A 54 -21.18 -8.32 49.88
C GLY A 54 -19.95 -7.42 49.51
N ASN A 55 -19.02 -7.95 48.75
CA ASN A 55 -17.75 -7.22 48.41
C ASN A 55 -17.82 -6.57 47.02
N ALA A 56 -17.86 -5.23 46.96
CA ALA A 56 -17.93 -4.44 45.72
C ALA A 56 -16.74 -4.68 44.78
N VAL A 57 -15.56 -4.91 45.30
CA VAL A 57 -14.34 -5.14 44.48
C VAL A 57 -14.47 -6.45 43.68
N VAL A 58 -15.03 -7.47 44.28
CA VAL A 58 -15.27 -8.76 43.60
C VAL A 58 -16.27 -8.60 42.45
N TYR A 59 -17.30 -7.76 42.60
CA TYR A 59 -18.24 -7.46 41.52
C TYR A 59 -17.57 -6.78 40.35
N ILE A 60 -16.66 -5.82 40.57
CA ILE A 60 -15.93 -5.14 39.52
C ILE A 60 -15.06 -6.15 38.75
N ILE A 61 -14.31 -6.99 39.45
CA ILE A 61 -13.47 -8.03 38.83
C ILE A 61 -14.33 -9.00 38.01
N VAL A 62 -15.47 -9.42 38.54
CA VAL A 62 -16.41 -10.32 37.84
C VAL A 62 -16.97 -9.66 36.59
N ALA A 63 -17.33 -8.37 36.64
CA ALA A 63 -17.84 -7.62 35.49
C ALA A 63 -16.79 -7.55 34.38
N ILE A 64 -15.54 -7.30 34.72
CA ILE A 64 -14.41 -7.27 33.79
C ILE A 64 -14.27 -8.61 33.07
N TYR A 65 -14.21 -9.73 33.81
CA TYR A 65 -14.06 -11.06 33.19
C TYR A 65 -15.28 -11.49 32.37
N MET A 66 -16.47 -11.04 32.74
CA MET A 66 -17.68 -11.31 31.97
C MET A 66 -17.67 -10.56 30.65
N GLU A 67 -17.30 -9.26 30.66
CA GLU A 67 -17.16 -8.45 29.47
C GLU A 67 -16.14 -9.06 28.49
N MET A 68 -14.99 -9.52 28.99
CA MET A 68 -13.99 -10.19 28.19
C MET A 68 -14.50 -11.46 27.50
N GLY A 69 -15.22 -12.28 28.24
CA GLY A 69 -15.80 -13.50 27.66
C GLY A 69 -16.87 -13.20 26.61
N LEU A 70 -17.72 -12.19 26.88
CA LEU A 70 -18.78 -11.79 25.97
C LEU A 70 -18.27 -11.11 24.70
N SER A 71 -17.29 -10.22 24.81
CA SER A 71 -16.70 -9.53 23.64
C SER A 71 -16.12 -10.52 22.62
N ARG A 72 -15.53 -11.61 23.11
CA ARG A 72 -15.01 -12.70 22.25
C ARG A 72 -16.08 -13.52 21.54
N LEU A 73 -17.27 -13.63 22.11
CA LEU A 73 -18.35 -14.45 21.56
C LEU A 73 -19.34 -13.66 20.71
N CYS A 74 -19.37 -12.32 20.87
CA CYS A 74 -20.28 -11.44 20.17
C CYS A 74 -19.62 -10.80 18.95
N PHE A 75 -19.99 -11.26 17.76
CA PHE A 75 -19.57 -10.63 16.51
C PHE A 75 -20.59 -9.56 16.12
N ARG A 76 -20.13 -8.33 15.93
CA ARG A 76 -20.91 -7.30 15.24
C ARG A 76 -20.69 -7.42 13.74
N LYS A 77 -21.77 -7.60 13.02
CA LYS A 77 -21.81 -7.49 11.57
C LYS A 77 -22.13 -6.04 11.26
N GLU A 78 -21.12 -5.21 11.05
CA GLU A 78 -21.32 -3.88 10.49
C GLU A 78 -21.36 -4.01 8.96
N SER A 79 -22.49 -3.68 8.37
CA SER A 79 -22.58 -3.32 6.96
C SER A 79 -22.70 -1.81 6.93
N ASP A 80 -21.64 -1.12 6.60
CA ASP A 80 -21.72 0.31 6.35
C ASP A 80 -22.68 0.58 5.20
N PRO A 81 -23.64 1.50 5.37
CA PRO A 81 -24.48 1.91 4.27
C PRO A 81 -23.60 2.64 3.24
N PHE A 82 -23.63 2.18 1.99
CA PHE A 82 -22.99 2.90 0.91
C PHE A 82 -23.76 4.21 0.65
N ILE A 83 -23.02 5.32 0.68
CA ILE A 83 -23.53 6.65 0.38
C ILE A 83 -22.81 7.13 -0.88
N LEU A 84 -23.58 7.45 -1.94
CA LEU A 84 -23.04 8.09 -3.15
C LEU A 84 -22.39 9.43 -2.79
N GLY A 85 -21.15 9.62 -3.25
CA GLY A 85 -20.34 10.80 -2.99
C GLY A 85 -20.16 11.70 -4.22
N ASP A 86 -19.54 12.85 -4.03
CA ASP A 86 -19.27 13.83 -5.08
C ASP A 86 -18.28 13.31 -6.16
N ASN A 87 -17.58 12.23 -5.84
CA ASN A 87 -16.61 11.55 -6.71
C ASN A 87 -17.20 10.36 -7.48
N ASP A 88 -18.51 10.12 -7.39
CA ASP A 88 -19.18 9.09 -8.19
C ASP A 88 -19.43 9.60 -9.62
N LEU A 89 -19.05 8.77 -10.59
CA LEU A 89 -19.24 9.08 -12.00
C LEU A 89 -20.68 8.80 -12.41
N SER A 90 -21.39 9.78 -13.02
CA SER A 90 -22.70 9.51 -13.59
C SER A 90 -22.58 8.79 -14.93
N LYS A 91 -23.39 7.75 -15.15
CA LYS A 91 -23.39 6.96 -16.38
C LYS A 91 -23.71 7.79 -17.63
N GLU A 92 -24.51 8.87 -17.48
CA GLU A 92 -24.87 9.77 -18.56
C GLU A 92 -23.67 10.61 -19.04
N LYS A 93 -22.76 10.96 -18.12
CA LYS A 93 -21.60 11.80 -18.40
C LYS A 93 -20.38 10.98 -18.85
N TYR A 94 -20.27 9.74 -18.36
CA TYR A 94 -19.17 8.82 -18.62
C TYR A 94 -19.64 7.48 -19.22
N PRO A 95 -20.43 7.48 -20.31
CA PRO A 95 -21.07 6.28 -20.84
C PRO A 95 -20.07 5.24 -21.34
N TYR A 96 -18.90 5.67 -21.81
CA TYR A 96 -17.90 4.77 -22.37
C TYR A 96 -17.18 3.95 -21.28
N LEU A 97 -16.82 4.58 -20.17
CA LEU A 97 -16.24 3.89 -19.01
C LEU A 97 -17.22 2.86 -18.44
N TYR A 98 -18.50 3.24 -18.31
CA TYR A 98 -19.54 2.31 -17.89
C TYR A 98 -19.72 1.14 -18.86
N GLN A 99 -19.74 1.40 -20.17
CA GLN A 99 -19.82 0.35 -21.18
C GLN A 99 -18.64 -0.61 -21.11
N MET A 100 -17.44 -0.10 -20.86
CA MET A 100 -16.23 -0.92 -20.69
C MET A 100 -16.33 -1.81 -19.45
N ALA A 101 -16.75 -1.26 -18.31
CA ALA A 101 -16.95 -2.03 -17.08
C ALA A 101 -18.08 -3.07 -17.23
N GLU A 102 -19.17 -2.73 -17.89
CA GLU A 102 -20.28 -3.66 -18.21
C GLU A 102 -19.82 -4.80 -19.12
N ARG A 103 -19.01 -4.52 -20.13
CA ARG A 103 -18.41 -5.56 -21.00
C ARG A 103 -17.53 -6.53 -20.20
N ALA A 104 -16.74 -6.03 -19.27
CA ALA A 104 -15.88 -6.86 -18.41
C ALA A 104 -16.74 -7.73 -17.46
N ARG A 105 -17.74 -7.14 -16.80
CA ARG A 105 -18.72 -7.85 -15.99
C ARG A 105 -19.40 -8.99 -16.74
N ASP A 106 -19.91 -8.69 -17.94
CA ASP A 106 -20.68 -9.64 -18.76
C ASP A 106 -19.77 -10.77 -19.29
N ALA A 107 -18.51 -10.47 -19.64
CA ALA A 107 -17.53 -11.45 -20.06
C ALA A 107 -17.26 -12.53 -18.98
N LEU A 108 -17.38 -12.14 -17.72
CA LEU A 108 -17.20 -13.04 -16.57
C LEU A 108 -18.51 -13.58 -16.00
N HIS A 109 -19.64 -13.25 -16.64
CA HIS A 109 -20.97 -13.70 -16.20
C HIS A 109 -21.35 -13.25 -14.78
N CYS A 110 -20.83 -12.11 -14.33
CA CYS A 110 -21.25 -11.45 -13.12
C CYS A 110 -22.58 -10.72 -13.33
N SER A 111 -23.42 -10.60 -12.29
CA SER A 111 -24.74 -9.94 -12.40
C SER A 111 -24.91 -8.89 -11.31
N GLY A 112 -25.26 -7.68 -11.71
CA GLY A 112 -25.50 -6.52 -10.83
C GLY A 112 -25.26 -5.21 -11.55
N ASP A 113 -25.81 -4.14 -11.04
CA ASP A 113 -25.58 -2.79 -11.53
C ASP A 113 -24.18 -2.31 -11.11
N ILE A 114 -23.64 -1.35 -11.84
CA ILE A 114 -22.29 -0.81 -11.60
C ILE A 114 -22.40 0.64 -11.16
N VAL A 115 -21.62 1.01 -10.17
CA VAL A 115 -21.29 2.39 -9.79
C VAL A 115 -19.78 2.54 -9.88
N ILE A 116 -19.27 3.62 -10.47
CA ILE A 116 -17.85 3.93 -10.56
C ILE A 116 -17.57 5.15 -9.69
N THR A 117 -16.76 4.97 -8.65
CA THR A 117 -16.29 6.02 -7.74
C THR A 117 -14.83 6.31 -8.04
N VAL A 118 -14.46 7.58 -8.25
CA VAL A 118 -13.05 7.94 -8.51
C VAL A 118 -12.34 8.27 -7.21
N THR A 119 -11.11 7.76 -7.06
CA THR A 119 -10.25 8.00 -5.90
C THR A 119 -8.93 8.67 -6.32
N GLY A 120 -8.19 9.23 -5.35
CA GLY A 120 -6.87 9.82 -5.60
C GLY A 120 -5.73 8.80 -5.79
N GLU A 121 -6.01 7.51 -5.57
CA GLU A 121 -5.00 6.45 -5.59
C GLU A 121 -4.58 6.04 -7.00
N CYS A 122 -3.53 5.21 -7.10
CA CYS A 122 -3.16 4.52 -8.34
C CYS A 122 -3.50 3.03 -8.20
N ASN A 123 -4.76 2.74 -8.03
CA ASN A 123 -5.27 1.38 -7.87
C ASN A 123 -6.67 1.27 -8.48
N ILE A 124 -7.17 0.05 -8.59
CA ILE A 124 -8.56 -0.25 -8.90
C ILE A 124 -9.04 -1.34 -7.96
N GLY A 125 -10.30 -1.30 -7.58
CA GLY A 125 -10.92 -2.34 -6.76
C GLY A 125 -12.42 -2.42 -7.02
N ILE A 126 -13.01 -3.58 -6.82
CA ILE A 126 -14.46 -3.78 -6.90
C ILE A 126 -14.97 -4.35 -5.58
N LYS A 127 -16.07 -3.77 -5.08
CA LYS A 127 -16.79 -4.26 -3.91
C LYS A 127 -18.25 -4.49 -4.26
N LYS A 128 -18.82 -5.59 -3.79
CA LYS A 128 -20.27 -5.82 -3.92
C LYS A 128 -21.01 -5.24 -2.73
N VAL A 129 -21.85 -4.24 -2.98
CA VAL A 129 -22.61 -3.54 -1.94
C VAL A 129 -24.08 -3.50 -2.32
N ALA A 130 -24.96 -4.05 -1.43
CA ALA A 130 -26.41 -3.96 -1.56
C ALA A 130 -26.99 -4.31 -2.96
N GLY A 131 -26.32 -5.22 -3.71
CA GLY A 131 -26.83 -5.73 -4.99
C GLY A 131 -26.23 -5.06 -6.23
N TYR A 132 -25.31 -4.12 -6.08
CA TYR A 132 -24.52 -3.55 -7.17
C TYR A 132 -23.02 -3.70 -6.91
N TYR A 133 -22.22 -3.49 -7.96
CA TYR A 133 -20.75 -3.45 -7.88
C TYR A 133 -20.28 -2.00 -7.79
N ASN A 134 -19.60 -1.66 -6.72
CA ASN A 134 -18.89 -0.40 -6.62
C ASN A 134 -17.45 -0.58 -7.10
N ILE A 135 -17.09 0.09 -8.20
CA ILE A 135 -15.74 0.13 -8.74
C ILE A 135 -15.04 1.38 -8.19
N GLU A 136 -14.04 1.19 -7.36
CA GLU A 136 -13.16 2.26 -6.90
C GLU A 136 -12.03 2.41 -7.93
N LEU A 137 -12.14 3.43 -8.79
CA LEU A 137 -11.21 3.71 -9.88
C LEU A 137 -10.24 4.82 -9.48
N GLY A 138 -8.99 4.47 -9.26
CA GLY A 138 -7.94 5.45 -8.99
C GLY A 138 -7.65 6.35 -10.18
N VAL A 139 -7.66 7.66 -9.97
CA VAL A 139 -7.47 8.64 -11.05
C VAL A 139 -6.11 8.53 -11.72
N MET A 140 -5.06 8.20 -10.94
CA MET A 140 -3.71 8.01 -11.49
C MET A 140 -3.70 6.83 -12.45
N LEU A 141 -4.29 5.68 -12.06
CA LEU A 141 -4.46 4.53 -12.93
C LEU A 141 -5.27 4.89 -14.18
N ALA A 142 -6.45 5.49 -14.00
CA ALA A 142 -7.31 5.93 -15.11
C ALA A 142 -6.58 6.85 -16.10
N GLY A 143 -5.70 7.73 -15.60
CA GLY A 143 -4.95 8.70 -16.41
C GLY A 143 -3.78 8.13 -17.20
N ILE A 144 -3.19 7.00 -16.74
CA ILE A 144 -2.01 6.40 -17.36
C ILE A 144 -2.33 5.21 -18.25
N GLU A 145 -3.44 4.51 -18.01
CA GLU A 145 -3.81 3.31 -18.76
C GLU A 145 -4.48 3.66 -20.09
N SER A 146 -4.15 2.89 -21.13
CA SER A 146 -4.91 2.89 -22.38
C SER A 146 -6.26 2.20 -22.22
N GLU A 147 -7.13 2.33 -23.20
CA GLU A 147 -8.45 1.70 -23.22
C GLU A 147 -8.39 0.17 -22.97
N ASP A 148 -7.50 -0.53 -23.69
CA ASP A 148 -7.37 -1.98 -23.58
C ASP A 148 -6.72 -2.40 -22.25
N GLU A 149 -5.80 -1.61 -21.72
CA GLU A 149 -5.17 -1.84 -20.42
C GLU A 149 -6.17 -1.68 -19.28
N LEU A 150 -6.96 -0.60 -19.28
CA LEU A 150 -8.01 -0.39 -18.28
C LEU A 150 -9.10 -1.48 -18.37
N PHE A 151 -9.46 -1.90 -19.59
CA PHE A 151 -10.38 -3.01 -19.77
C PHE A 151 -9.85 -4.32 -19.18
N ALA A 152 -8.54 -4.57 -19.32
CA ALA A 152 -7.90 -5.72 -18.69
C ALA A 152 -7.98 -5.65 -17.17
N MET A 153 -7.76 -4.48 -16.57
CA MET A 153 -7.91 -4.28 -15.13
C MET A 153 -9.35 -4.55 -14.66
N PHE A 154 -10.36 -4.07 -15.38
CA PHE A 154 -11.77 -4.41 -15.08
C PHE A 154 -12.03 -5.93 -15.14
N LEU A 155 -11.46 -6.65 -16.11
CA LEU A 155 -11.59 -8.12 -16.17
C LEU A 155 -10.97 -8.78 -14.94
N HIS A 156 -9.81 -8.31 -14.50
CA HIS A 156 -9.13 -8.81 -13.31
C HIS A 156 -10.01 -8.66 -12.07
N GLU A 157 -10.53 -7.47 -11.84
CA GLU A 157 -11.36 -7.16 -10.67
C GLU A 157 -12.68 -7.95 -10.67
N PHE A 158 -13.35 -8.05 -11.82
CA PHE A 158 -14.56 -8.86 -11.91
C PHE A 158 -14.28 -10.37 -11.76
N ALA A 159 -13.06 -10.83 -12.04
CA ALA A 159 -12.68 -12.22 -11.77
C ALA A 159 -12.63 -12.51 -10.25
N HIS A 160 -12.14 -11.56 -9.46
CA HIS A 160 -12.22 -11.66 -7.99
C HIS A 160 -13.67 -11.74 -7.52
N MET A 161 -14.54 -10.86 -8.02
CA MET A 161 -15.96 -10.88 -7.65
C MET A 161 -16.65 -12.19 -8.01
N LYS A 162 -16.36 -12.75 -9.18
CA LYS A 162 -16.87 -14.06 -9.59
C LYS A 162 -16.42 -15.18 -8.66
N GLU A 163 -15.16 -15.16 -8.25
CA GLU A 163 -14.62 -16.14 -7.33
C GLU A 163 -15.27 -16.05 -5.96
N GLU A 164 -15.43 -14.85 -5.42
CA GLU A 164 -16.12 -14.61 -4.16
C GLU A 164 -17.58 -15.08 -4.19
N GLU A 165 -18.28 -14.89 -5.31
CA GLU A 165 -19.65 -15.39 -5.49
C GLU A 165 -19.75 -16.91 -5.54
N GLN A 166 -18.72 -17.59 -6.11
CA GLN A 166 -18.68 -19.04 -6.25
C GLN A 166 -18.23 -19.76 -4.98
N ASP A 167 -17.21 -19.26 -4.32
CA ASP A 167 -16.60 -19.90 -3.15
C ASP A 167 -17.34 -19.61 -1.85
N GLY A 168 -18.39 -18.77 -1.90
CA GLY A 168 -19.17 -18.39 -0.74
C GLY A 168 -18.28 -17.77 0.34
N SER A 169 -17.67 -16.64 0.05
CA SER A 169 -16.69 -15.82 0.83
C SER A 169 -16.90 -15.73 2.36
N GLY A 170 -17.87 -16.45 2.89
CA GLY A 170 -18.20 -16.47 4.32
C GLY A 170 -17.05 -16.88 5.22
N ILE A 171 -16.17 -17.81 4.78
CA ILE A 171 -15.09 -18.33 5.63
C ILE A 171 -13.98 -17.29 5.82
N GLU A 172 -13.53 -16.65 4.75
CA GLU A 172 -12.46 -15.65 4.81
C GLU A 172 -12.91 -14.39 5.56
N TYR A 173 -14.12 -13.90 5.24
CA TYR A 173 -14.76 -12.82 5.96
C TYR A 173 -14.99 -13.17 7.44
N GLU A 174 -15.40 -14.40 7.74
CA GLU A 174 -15.58 -14.89 9.11
C GLU A 174 -14.27 -14.94 9.89
N TYR A 175 -13.16 -15.37 9.25
CA TYR A 175 -11.85 -15.43 9.88
C TYR A 175 -11.25 -14.03 10.08
N ARG A 176 -11.38 -13.14 9.12
CA ARG A 176 -10.92 -11.75 9.23
C ARG A 176 -11.69 -11.01 10.32
N ASN A 177 -13.02 -11.15 10.35
CA ASN A 177 -13.83 -10.56 11.40
C ASN A 177 -13.49 -11.12 12.76
N TRP A 178 -13.26 -12.42 12.87
CA TRP A 178 -12.85 -12.99 14.14
C TRP A 178 -11.50 -12.43 14.61
N LEU A 179 -10.54 -12.22 13.70
CA LEU A 179 -9.26 -11.60 14.01
C LEU A 179 -9.47 -10.15 14.48
N LEU A 180 -10.21 -9.35 13.72
CA LEU A 180 -10.44 -7.93 14.01
C LEU A 180 -11.25 -7.72 15.31
N TYR A 181 -12.34 -8.46 15.50
CA TYR A 181 -13.22 -8.29 16.67
C TYR A 181 -12.83 -9.18 17.85
N GLY A 182 -12.09 -10.23 17.61
CA GLY A 182 -11.49 -11.03 18.67
C GLY A 182 -10.39 -10.31 19.44
N MET A 183 -9.77 -9.30 18.83
CA MET A 183 -8.76 -8.42 19.40
C MET A 183 -9.34 -7.08 19.89
N VAL A 184 -10.65 -7.01 20.18
CA VAL A 184 -11.38 -5.76 20.49
C VAL A 184 -10.60 -4.86 21.46
N GLU A 185 -10.43 -3.62 21.04
CA GLU A 185 -10.02 -2.48 21.85
C GLU A 185 -10.96 -2.27 23.06
N SER A 186 -10.70 -2.95 24.15
CA SER A 186 -11.29 -2.60 25.43
C SER A 186 -10.31 -1.74 26.21
N ASN A 187 -10.80 -0.75 26.91
CA ASN A 187 -9.97 0.09 27.81
C ASN A 187 -9.31 -0.71 28.95
N ILE A 188 -9.56 -2.01 29.01
CA ILE A 188 -9.02 -2.98 29.99
C ILE A 188 -8.03 -3.95 29.31
N GLN A 189 -7.69 -3.69 28.07
CA GLN A 189 -6.91 -4.53 27.16
C GLN A 189 -5.60 -5.06 27.76
N ALA A 190 -4.86 -4.20 28.47
CA ALA A 190 -3.55 -4.56 29.01
C ALA A 190 -3.55 -5.69 30.07
N ILE A 191 -4.66 -5.86 30.81
CA ILE A 191 -4.76 -6.89 31.88
C ILE A 191 -5.25 -8.21 31.32
N THR A 192 -5.93 -8.18 30.16
CA THR A 192 -6.69 -9.30 29.60
C THR A 192 -6.02 -9.95 28.41
N GLU A 193 -5.16 -9.22 27.70
CA GLU A 193 -4.40 -9.72 26.54
C GLU A 193 -3.60 -10.98 26.84
N TRP A 194 -2.97 -11.07 28.01
CA TRP A 194 -2.14 -12.21 28.35
C TRP A 194 -2.90 -13.56 28.38
N MET A 195 -4.20 -13.55 28.66
CA MET A 195 -5.00 -14.79 28.72
C MET A 195 -5.27 -15.38 27.33
N PHE A 196 -5.37 -14.54 26.31
CA PHE A 196 -5.66 -14.94 24.93
C PHE A 196 -4.45 -14.77 24.01
N LEU A 197 -3.41 -14.04 24.44
CA LEU A 197 -2.24 -13.66 23.63
C LEU A 197 -1.67 -14.81 22.80
N TYR A 198 -1.50 -15.98 23.39
CA TYR A 198 -0.96 -17.14 22.67
C TYR A 198 -1.88 -17.63 21.56
N GLN A 199 -3.20 -17.69 21.80
CA GLN A 199 -4.16 -18.11 20.78
C GLN A 199 -4.32 -17.04 19.71
N ASP A 200 -4.35 -15.77 20.11
CA ASP A 200 -4.50 -14.64 19.19
C ASP A 200 -3.28 -14.55 18.27
N THR A 201 -2.07 -14.55 18.82
CA THR A 201 -0.83 -14.55 18.04
C THR A 201 -0.76 -15.76 17.12
N ARG A 202 -1.08 -16.95 17.63
CA ARG A 202 -1.07 -18.15 16.82
C ARG A 202 -2.13 -18.08 15.71
N TYR A 203 -3.33 -17.61 16.00
CA TYR A 203 -4.39 -17.46 15.00
C TYR A 203 -3.97 -16.45 13.94
N GLN A 204 -3.43 -15.32 14.35
CA GLN A 204 -2.92 -14.30 13.44
C GLN A 204 -1.87 -14.88 12.48
N CYS A 205 -0.85 -15.54 12.99
CA CYS A 205 0.20 -16.15 12.14
C CYS A 205 -0.38 -17.20 11.16
N GLU A 206 -1.30 -18.07 11.64
CA GLU A 206 -1.92 -19.09 10.79
C GLU A 206 -2.89 -18.47 9.76
N PHE A 207 -3.56 -17.37 10.13
CA PHE A 207 -4.43 -16.63 9.22
C PHE A 207 -3.63 -15.85 8.17
N GLU A 208 -2.53 -15.20 8.53
CA GLU A 208 -1.63 -14.53 7.59
C GLU A 208 -1.07 -15.51 6.55
N LEU A 209 -0.68 -16.73 6.97
CA LEU A 209 -0.28 -17.77 6.05
C LEU A 209 -1.40 -18.20 5.10
N TYR A 210 -2.61 -18.35 5.62
CA TYR A 210 -3.80 -18.65 4.83
C TYR A 210 -4.11 -17.51 3.85
N GLU A 211 -4.13 -16.28 4.33
CA GLU A 211 -4.46 -15.08 3.53
C GLU A 211 -3.46 -14.92 2.38
N TYR A 212 -2.16 -15.01 2.67
CA TYR A 212 -1.12 -14.96 1.65
C TYR A 212 -1.30 -16.05 0.58
N ALA A 213 -1.47 -17.31 0.99
CA ALA A 213 -1.63 -18.42 0.05
C ALA A 213 -2.93 -18.31 -0.76
N SER A 214 -4.02 -17.88 -0.12
CA SER A 214 -5.32 -17.65 -0.76
C SER A 214 -5.25 -16.49 -1.76
N SER A 215 -4.66 -15.36 -1.37
CA SER A 215 -4.44 -14.21 -2.25
C SER A 215 -3.61 -14.58 -3.46
N LEU A 216 -2.48 -15.29 -3.27
CA LEU A 216 -1.65 -15.75 -4.38
C LEU A 216 -2.46 -16.57 -5.41
N MET A 217 -3.28 -17.51 -4.95
CA MET A 217 -4.10 -18.32 -5.87
C MET A 217 -5.16 -17.50 -6.59
N LYS A 218 -5.82 -16.58 -5.88
CA LYS A 218 -6.88 -15.71 -6.43
C LYS A 218 -6.30 -14.76 -7.48
N GLU A 219 -5.18 -14.11 -7.17
CA GLU A 219 -4.50 -13.20 -8.09
C GLU A 219 -4.07 -13.88 -9.39
N LEU A 220 -3.38 -15.03 -9.29
CA LEU A 220 -2.96 -15.78 -10.50
C LEU A 220 -4.14 -16.29 -11.33
N LYS A 221 -5.27 -16.57 -10.70
CA LYS A 221 -6.49 -16.95 -11.39
C LYS A 221 -7.20 -15.76 -12.04
N ALA A 222 -7.22 -14.62 -11.35
CA ALA A 222 -7.74 -13.37 -11.89
C ALA A 222 -6.91 -12.89 -13.08
N ASP A 223 -5.58 -12.98 -13.01
CA ASP A 223 -4.69 -12.69 -14.15
C ASP A 223 -5.00 -13.58 -15.36
N GLN A 224 -5.31 -14.86 -15.17
CA GLN A 224 -5.69 -15.75 -16.26
C GLN A 224 -7.00 -15.33 -16.95
N SER A 225 -7.90 -14.60 -16.28
CA SER A 225 -9.11 -14.05 -16.89
C SER A 225 -8.82 -13.01 -17.98
N MET A 226 -7.67 -12.36 -17.89
CA MET A 226 -7.17 -11.37 -18.86
C MET A 226 -6.52 -11.98 -20.10
N ALA A 227 -6.49 -13.32 -20.24
CA ALA A 227 -5.77 -14.01 -21.32
C ALA A 227 -6.18 -13.56 -22.74
N SER A 228 -7.42 -13.10 -22.94
CA SER A 228 -7.90 -12.58 -24.22
C SER A 228 -7.26 -11.24 -24.61
N VAL A 229 -6.80 -10.46 -23.63
CA VAL A 229 -6.16 -9.14 -23.79
C VAL A 229 -4.78 -9.11 -23.12
N ARG A 230 -4.12 -10.24 -23.04
CA ARG A 230 -2.89 -10.47 -22.26
C ARG A 230 -1.77 -9.45 -22.48
N GLN A 231 -1.61 -8.91 -23.70
CA GLN A 231 -0.56 -7.92 -23.99
C GLN A 231 -0.89 -6.56 -23.33
N ALA A 232 -2.14 -6.14 -23.40
CA ALA A 232 -2.61 -4.95 -22.71
C ALA A 232 -2.54 -5.16 -21.18
N ALA A 233 -3.00 -6.32 -20.68
CA ALA A 233 -2.87 -6.67 -19.28
C ALA A 233 -1.42 -6.58 -18.78
N ALA A 234 -0.48 -7.15 -19.50
CA ALA A 234 0.94 -7.09 -19.16
C ALA A 234 1.47 -5.66 -19.17
N SER A 235 1.09 -4.87 -20.15
CA SER A 235 1.49 -3.44 -20.23
C SER A 235 0.93 -2.64 -19.06
N GLY A 236 -0.33 -2.84 -18.68
CA GLY A 236 -0.93 -2.20 -17.52
C GLY A 236 -0.24 -2.59 -16.21
N LEU A 237 0.01 -3.89 -15.98
CA LEU A 237 0.75 -4.36 -14.81
C LEU A 237 2.16 -3.77 -14.71
N LEU A 238 2.85 -3.60 -15.84
CA LEU A 238 4.17 -2.96 -15.88
C LEU A 238 4.08 -1.47 -15.52
N LYS A 239 3.05 -0.77 -15.98
CA LYS A 239 2.83 0.64 -15.64
C LYS A 239 2.52 0.81 -14.16
N LEU A 240 1.68 -0.07 -13.59
CA LEU A 240 1.39 -0.08 -12.15
C LEU A 240 2.65 -0.29 -11.33
N PHE A 241 3.45 -1.31 -11.66
CA PHE A 241 4.71 -1.57 -10.98
C PHE A 241 5.64 -0.36 -11.03
N TYR A 242 5.80 0.22 -12.22
CA TYR A 242 6.65 1.39 -12.38
C TYR A 242 6.13 2.58 -11.59
N PHE A 243 4.82 2.81 -11.58
CA PHE A 243 4.23 3.89 -10.80
C PHE A 243 4.48 3.70 -9.30
N ASP A 244 4.34 2.50 -8.79
CA ASP A 244 4.59 2.18 -7.39
C ASP A 244 6.04 2.49 -7.00
N VAL A 245 7.00 1.96 -7.74
CA VAL A 245 8.43 2.21 -7.55
C VAL A 245 8.77 3.71 -7.65
N PHE A 246 8.23 4.38 -8.67
CA PHE A 246 8.47 5.80 -8.90
C PHE A 246 7.87 6.68 -7.80
N SER A 247 6.65 6.38 -7.36
CA SER A 247 6.00 7.10 -6.26
C SER A 247 6.82 7.00 -4.98
N TRP A 248 7.40 5.85 -4.73
CA TRP A 248 8.27 5.61 -3.58
C TRP A 248 9.56 6.44 -3.64
N GLU A 249 10.16 6.55 -4.81
CA GLU A 249 11.35 7.39 -5.03
C GLU A 249 11.07 8.88 -4.88
N GLU A 250 9.93 9.34 -5.40
CA GLU A 250 9.52 10.75 -5.43
C GLU A 250 8.88 11.21 -4.11
N GLN A 251 8.42 10.30 -3.27
CA GLN A 251 7.96 10.59 -1.89
C GLN A 251 9.09 11.05 -0.96
N GLY A 252 10.27 11.39 -1.52
CA GLY A 252 11.28 12.14 -0.80
C GLY A 252 10.70 13.44 -0.23
N ASN A 253 11.33 13.97 0.80
CA ASN A 253 10.89 15.17 1.53
C ASN A 253 10.94 16.47 0.71
N ASN A 254 10.77 16.41 -0.63
CA ASN A 254 10.78 17.60 -1.48
C ASN A 254 9.35 18.13 -1.68
N PHE A 255 8.97 19.12 -0.91
CA PHE A 255 7.67 19.79 -0.99
C PHE A 255 7.67 21.04 -1.90
N ALA A 256 8.83 21.40 -2.46
CA ALA A 256 8.94 22.59 -3.30
C ALA A 256 7.98 22.58 -4.51
N PRO A 257 7.81 21.48 -5.27
CA PRO A 257 6.88 21.47 -6.39
C PRO A 257 5.45 21.82 -5.98
N LEU A 258 5.02 21.36 -4.80
CA LEU A 258 3.67 21.57 -4.30
C LEU A 258 3.50 22.93 -3.62
N TYR A 259 4.45 23.37 -2.79
CA TYR A 259 4.28 24.52 -1.90
C TYR A 259 5.15 25.74 -2.21
N ALA A 260 6.09 25.71 -3.19
CA ALA A 260 6.78 26.91 -3.63
C ALA A 260 5.86 27.94 -4.31
N PRO A 261 4.85 27.53 -5.12
CA PRO A 261 3.87 28.46 -5.68
C PRO A 261 3.10 29.20 -4.59
N LYS A 262 2.56 30.38 -4.91
CA LYS A 262 1.72 31.15 -3.97
C LYS A 262 0.31 30.57 -3.80
N GLN A 263 -0.13 29.78 -4.76
CA GLN A 263 -1.44 29.13 -4.76
C GLN A 263 -1.27 27.70 -5.28
N PRO A 264 -2.12 26.74 -4.86
CA PRO A 264 -2.07 25.38 -5.36
C PRO A 264 -2.36 25.34 -6.86
N SER A 265 -1.78 24.35 -7.55
CA SER A 265 -2.16 24.13 -8.96
C SER A 265 -3.60 23.64 -9.04
N SER A 266 -4.37 24.22 -9.95
CA SER A 266 -5.74 23.75 -10.28
C SER A 266 -5.73 22.52 -11.19
N HIS A 267 -4.56 21.99 -11.56
CA HIS A 267 -4.37 20.86 -12.48
C HIS A 267 -3.33 19.86 -11.94
N LEU A 268 -3.27 19.71 -10.63
CA LEU A 268 -2.23 18.93 -9.95
C LEU A 268 -2.20 17.47 -10.42
N VAL A 269 -3.36 16.83 -10.52
CA VAL A 269 -3.48 15.42 -10.98
C VAL A 269 -3.04 15.30 -12.43
N THR A 270 -3.53 16.18 -13.28
CA THR A 270 -3.18 16.22 -14.72
C THR A 270 -1.67 16.44 -14.91
N GLU A 271 -1.06 17.33 -14.13
CA GLU A 271 0.38 17.61 -14.16
C GLU A 271 1.20 16.40 -13.69
N GLN A 272 0.77 15.73 -12.61
CA GLN A 272 1.42 14.52 -12.11
C GLN A 272 1.36 13.37 -13.13
N ILE A 273 0.19 13.12 -13.73
CA ILE A 273 0.04 12.09 -14.78
C ILE A 273 0.97 12.38 -15.94
N HIS A 274 1.04 13.63 -16.41
CA HIS A 274 1.90 14.01 -17.52
C HIS A 274 3.39 13.84 -17.18
N TYR A 275 3.81 14.27 -16.00
CA TYR A 275 5.17 14.09 -15.50
C TYR A 275 5.53 12.61 -15.43
N TRP A 276 4.65 11.79 -14.86
CA TRP A 276 4.82 10.35 -14.75
C TRP A 276 4.98 9.68 -16.13
N GLN A 277 4.13 10.00 -17.09
CA GLN A 277 4.22 9.48 -18.46
C GLN A 277 5.56 9.81 -19.13
N GLN A 278 6.10 10.98 -18.86
CA GLN A 278 7.44 11.36 -19.34
C GLN A 278 8.56 10.51 -18.70
N GLN A 279 8.45 10.25 -17.39
CA GLN A 279 9.45 9.45 -16.68
C GLN A 279 9.41 7.98 -17.08
N LEU A 280 8.22 7.42 -17.32
CA LEU A 280 8.04 6.05 -17.76
C LEU A 280 8.92 5.70 -18.97
N SER A 281 8.95 6.57 -19.97
CA SER A 281 9.76 6.36 -21.17
C SER A 281 11.26 6.56 -20.95
N LYS A 282 11.63 7.44 -20.03
CA LYS A 282 13.05 7.76 -19.75
C LYS A 282 13.75 6.68 -18.94
N ARG A 283 13.01 5.99 -18.06
CA ARG A 283 13.54 5.07 -17.04
C ARG A 283 13.17 3.62 -17.29
N GLU A 284 12.90 3.25 -18.55
CA GLU A 284 12.47 1.90 -18.91
C GLU A 284 13.45 0.81 -18.46
N VAL A 285 14.74 1.07 -18.51
CA VAL A 285 15.76 0.09 -18.09
C VAL A 285 15.72 -0.13 -16.57
N ASP A 286 15.48 0.92 -15.81
CA ASP A 286 15.50 0.89 -14.36
C ASP A 286 14.37 0.01 -13.81
N TRP A 287 13.13 0.27 -14.21
CA TRP A 287 12.00 -0.50 -13.71
C TRP A 287 12.05 -1.96 -14.15
N ARG A 288 12.64 -2.28 -15.32
CA ARG A 288 12.87 -3.67 -15.72
C ARG A 288 13.85 -4.37 -14.80
N ASN A 289 14.96 -3.72 -14.45
CA ASN A 289 15.93 -4.27 -13.52
C ASN A 289 15.32 -4.49 -12.13
N LEU A 290 14.54 -3.55 -11.62
CA LEU A 290 13.86 -3.68 -10.35
C LEU A 290 12.86 -4.84 -10.34
N MET A 291 12.02 -4.95 -11.39
CA MET A 291 11.04 -6.04 -11.52
C MET A 291 11.70 -7.43 -11.55
N GLU A 292 12.85 -7.57 -12.21
CA GLU A 292 13.59 -8.85 -12.26
C GLU A 292 14.13 -9.28 -10.89
N HIS A 293 14.27 -8.34 -9.96
CA HIS A 293 14.78 -8.57 -8.60
C HIS A 293 13.70 -8.44 -7.51
N GLU A 294 12.44 -8.20 -7.91
CA GLU A 294 11.31 -8.16 -6.98
C GLU A 294 11.20 -9.48 -6.22
N LEU A 295 11.19 -9.40 -4.89
CA LEU A 295 11.06 -10.57 -4.01
C LEU A 295 9.66 -10.59 -3.40
N PRO A 296 8.98 -11.74 -3.38
CA PRO A 296 7.69 -11.85 -2.73
C PRO A 296 7.87 -11.69 -1.21
N ALA A 297 7.13 -10.78 -0.61
CA ALA A 297 7.03 -10.69 0.85
C ALA A 297 5.76 -11.38 1.34
N GLN A 298 5.83 -12.01 2.51
CA GLN A 298 4.66 -12.69 3.11
C GLN A 298 3.55 -11.71 3.50
N SER A 299 3.89 -10.43 3.66
CA SER A 299 2.95 -9.34 3.93
C SER A 299 2.26 -8.80 2.68
N ASP A 300 2.72 -9.18 1.48
CA ASP A 300 2.17 -8.66 0.23
C ASP A 300 0.82 -9.31 -0.05
N SER A 301 -0.16 -8.49 -0.38
CA SER A 301 -1.47 -8.95 -0.82
C SER A 301 -1.47 -9.51 -2.25
N HIS A 302 -0.43 -9.20 -3.04
CA HIS A 302 -0.30 -9.59 -4.44
C HIS A 302 1.00 -10.35 -4.69
N PRO A 303 1.03 -11.29 -5.67
CA PRO A 303 2.27 -11.89 -6.16
C PRO A 303 3.14 -10.83 -6.85
N THR A 304 4.44 -11.13 -6.99
CA THR A 304 5.34 -10.22 -7.72
C THR A 304 4.83 -9.96 -9.13
N THR A 305 5.13 -8.78 -9.66
CA THR A 305 4.76 -8.41 -11.04
C THR A 305 5.23 -9.45 -12.05
N LYS A 306 6.45 -9.96 -11.85
CA LYS A 306 6.98 -11.06 -12.68
C LYS A 306 6.12 -12.32 -12.62
N MET A 307 5.68 -12.76 -11.45
CA MET A 307 4.79 -13.93 -11.31
C MET A 307 3.46 -13.71 -12.04
N ARG A 308 2.91 -12.51 -11.98
CA ARG A 308 1.68 -12.13 -12.70
C ARG A 308 1.87 -12.16 -14.22
N LEU A 309 2.99 -11.62 -14.73
CA LEU A 309 3.34 -11.66 -16.16
C LEU A 309 3.55 -13.09 -16.65
N ASP A 310 4.19 -13.95 -15.85
CA ASP A 310 4.37 -15.36 -16.15
C ASP A 310 3.03 -16.11 -16.21
N ALA A 311 2.06 -15.74 -15.34
CA ALA A 311 0.70 -16.29 -15.37
C ALA A 311 -0.05 -15.93 -16.67
N LEU A 312 0.27 -14.81 -17.30
CA LEU A 312 -0.22 -14.38 -18.61
C LEU A 312 0.57 -14.97 -19.78
N TRP A 313 1.58 -15.81 -19.51
CA TRP A 313 2.53 -16.37 -20.50
C TRP A 313 3.24 -15.29 -21.33
N ILE A 314 3.58 -14.19 -20.71
CA ILE A 314 4.34 -13.10 -21.30
C ILE A 314 5.83 -13.36 -21.11
N THR A 315 6.57 -13.43 -22.22
CA THR A 315 8.03 -13.65 -22.25
C THR A 315 8.82 -12.40 -22.68
N SER A 316 8.12 -11.40 -23.18
CA SER A 316 8.71 -10.11 -23.61
C SER A 316 7.96 -8.97 -22.95
N TYR A 317 8.62 -8.26 -22.07
CA TYR A 317 8.05 -7.18 -21.28
C TYR A 317 8.13 -5.88 -22.11
N GLN A 318 7.05 -5.53 -22.78
CA GLN A 318 6.95 -4.32 -23.59
C GLN A 318 5.65 -3.59 -23.29
N LEU A 319 5.77 -2.27 -23.19
CA LEU A 319 4.59 -1.42 -23.15
C LEU A 319 3.89 -1.43 -24.50
N VAL A 320 2.58 -1.59 -24.47
CA VAL A 320 1.77 -1.58 -25.69
C VAL A 320 1.58 -0.15 -26.16
N LYS A 321 1.60 0.06 -27.48
CA LYS A 321 1.27 1.36 -28.05
C LYS A 321 -0.18 1.70 -27.75
N ASP A 322 -0.41 2.87 -27.19
CA ASP A 322 -1.76 3.36 -26.92
C ASP A 322 -2.53 3.57 -28.23
N THR A 323 -3.58 2.77 -28.41
CA THR A 323 -4.51 2.82 -29.56
C THR A 323 -5.93 3.25 -29.13
N SER A 324 -6.07 3.84 -27.96
CA SER A 324 -7.34 4.28 -27.41
C SER A 324 -8.12 5.18 -28.35
N CYS A 325 -9.44 4.99 -28.39
CA CYS A 325 -10.33 5.84 -29.19
C CYS A 325 -10.51 7.24 -28.57
N ASP A 326 -10.94 8.19 -29.40
CA ASP A 326 -11.12 9.59 -28.98
C ASP A 326 -12.19 9.73 -27.87
N THR A 327 -13.20 8.87 -27.85
CA THR A 327 -14.25 8.89 -26.83
C THR A 327 -13.68 8.51 -25.48
N TYR A 328 -12.88 7.43 -25.41
CA TYR A 328 -12.19 7.04 -24.18
C TYR A 328 -11.28 8.15 -23.66
N ARG A 329 -10.42 8.71 -24.52
CA ARG A 329 -9.50 9.79 -24.14
C ARG A 329 -10.22 11.04 -23.61
N LYS A 330 -11.39 11.34 -24.18
CA LYS A 330 -12.21 12.46 -23.71
C LYS A 330 -12.76 12.21 -22.30
N GLU A 331 -13.28 11.02 -22.03
CA GLU A 331 -13.76 10.65 -20.70
C GLU A 331 -12.63 10.53 -19.69
N GLN A 332 -11.51 9.91 -20.04
CA GLN A 332 -10.28 9.84 -19.25
C GLN A 332 -9.85 11.25 -18.79
N LYS A 333 -9.75 12.20 -19.73
CA LYS A 333 -9.42 13.59 -19.42
C LYS A 333 -10.45 14.26 -18.50
N ALA A 334 -11.72 13.93 -18.67
CA ALA A 334 -12.79 14.49 -17.85
C ALA A 334 -12.74 13.93 -16.41
N VAL A 335 -12.34 12.67 -16.22
CA VAL A 335 -12.10 12.06 -14.90
C VAL A 335 -10.93 12.76 -14.19
N CYS A 336 -9.81 12.97 -14.89
CA CYS A 336 -8.67 13.72 -14.33
C CYS A 336 -9.07 15.13 -13.92
N GLY A 337 -9.84 15.85 -14.77
CA GLY A 337 -10.32 17.19 -14.47
C GLY A 337 -11.32 17.25 -13.30
N LEU A 338 -12.11 16.21 -13.08
CA LEU A 338 -12.97 16.11 -11.89
C LEU A 338 -12.10 16.02 -10.61
N MET A 339 -11.11 15.15 -10.62
CA MET A 339 -10.21 15.01 -9.46
C MET A 339 -9.33 16.24 -9.25
N ASP A 340 -8.87 16.90 -10.31
CA ASP A 340 -8.18 18.19 -10.19
C ASP A 340 -9.04 19.21 -9.41
N GLN A 341 -10.35 19.29 -9.68
CA GLN A 341 -11.26 20.17 -8.96
C GLN A 341 -11.44 19.77 -7.49
N LEU A 342 -11.65 18.48 -7.21
CA LEU A 342 -11.85 17.98 -5.85
C LEU A 342 -10.61 18.24 -4.99
N ILE A 343 -9.44 17.84 -5.48
CA ILE A 343 -8.17 18.03 -4.77
C ILE A 343 -7.82 19.52 -4.63
N TYR A 344 -8.11 20.34 -5.63
CA TYR A 344 -7.89 21.78 -5.53
C TYR A 344 -8.72 22.41 -4.41
N CYS A 345 -10.00 22.03 -4.28
CA CYS A 345 -10.87 22.53 -3.21
C CYS A 345 -10.34 22.13 -1.84
N GLU A 346 -9.96 20.87 -1.67
CA GLU A 346 -9.40 20.34 -0.42
C GLU A 346 -8.06 21.01 -0.05
N LEU A 347 -7.12 21.06 -0.98
CA LEU A 347 -5.82 21.68 -0.75
C LEU A 347 -5.93 23.18 -0.46
N ASN A 348 -6.85 23.89 -1.10
CA ASN A 348 -6.95 25.32 -0.98
C ASN A 348 -7.37 25.76 0.44
N GLU A 349 -8.09 24.93 1.18
CA GLU A 349 -8.53 25.23 2.54
C GLU A 349 -7.35 25.35 3.52
N GLU A 350 -6.33 24.48 3.38
CA GLU A 350 -5.18 24.42 4.30
C GLU A 350 -3.86 24.85 3.64
N TYR A 351 -3.91 25.30 2.38
CA TYR A 351 -2.71 25.54 1.59
C TYR A 351 -1.73 26.53 2.21
N GLU A 352 -2.20 27.64 2.72
CA GLU A 352 -1.35 28.68 3.30
C GLU A 352 -0.63 28.21 4.57
N GLU A 353 -1.29 27.39 5.40
CA GLU A 353 -0.71 26.81 6.60
C GLU A 353 0.34 25.74 6.24
N ASN A 354 -0.03 24.81 5.38
CA ASN A 354 0.88 23.79 4.88
C ASN A 354 2.07 24.40 4.11
N ARG A 355 1.85 25.42 3.30
CA ARG A 355 2.90 26.16 2.62
C ARG A 355 3.87 26.81 3.58
N LYS A 356 3.36 27.39 4.65
CA LYS A 356 4.18 28.00 5.69
C LYS A 356 5.07 26.96 6.36
N GLU A 357 4.50 25.84 6.79
CA GLU A 357 5.24 24.78 7.51
C GLU A 357 6.19 24.01 6.61
N GLN A 358 5.72 23.60 5.42
CA GLN A 358 6.45 22.67 4.55
C GLN A 358 7.45 23.36 3.61
N TYR A 359 7.35 24.69 3.41
CA TYR A 359 8.21 25.41 2.48
C TYR A 359 8.80 26.70 3.05
N LEU A 360 7.98 27.62 3.57
CA LEU A 360 8.47 28.95 3.95
C LEU A 360 9.34 28.93 5.22
N GLU A 361 8.98 28.16 6.22
CA GLU A 361 9.78 28.03 7.46
C GLU A 361 11.10 27.31 7.22
N PRO A 362 11.15 26.14 6.51
CA PRO A 362 12.41 25.54 6.09
C PRO A 362 13.30 26.48 5.25
N TYR A 363 12.69 27.17 4.28
CA TYR A 363 13.42 28.15 3.45
C TYR A 363 14.04 29.27 4.30
N LYS A 364 13.29 29.80 5.25
CA LYS A 364 13.77 30.82 6.20
C LYS A 364 14.89 30.28 7.09
N GLN A 365 14.75 29.07 7.63
CA GLN A 365 15.78 28.41 8.43
C GLN A 365 17.12 28.28 7.69
N ILE A 366 17.10 27.88 6.42
CA ILE A 366 18.28 27.79 5.56
C ILE A 366 18.95 29.16 5.40
N HIS A 367 18.17 30.21 5.14
CA HIS A 367 18.71 31.57 4.98
C HIS A 367 19.30 32.12 6.26
N GLU A 368 18.60 31.98 7.40
CA GLU A 368 19.12 32.39 8.69
C GLU A 368 20.42 31.68 9.06
N TRP A 369 20.54 30.39 8.72
CA TRP A 369 21.77 29.64 8.93
C TRP A 369 22.90 30.14 8.00
N LYS A 370 22.63 30.38 6.71
CA LYS A 370 23.62 30.92 5.75
C LYS A 370 24.14 32.31 6.19
N ASP A 371 23.25 33.17 6.65
CA ASP A 371 23.58 34.54 7.05
C ASP A 371 24.43 34.60 8.34
N LYS A 372 24.24 33.66 9.25
CA LYS A 372 25.00 33.61 10.49
C LYS A 372 26.48 33.25 10.31
N GLY A 373 26.85 32.60 9.19
CA GLY A 373 28.25 32.22 8.90
C GLY A 373 28.93 31.37 9.98
N GLN A 374 28.13 30.69 10.80
CA GLN A 374 28.58 29.99 12.02
C GLN A 374 29.16 28.60 11.72
N PRO A 375 29.98 28.03 12.63
CA PRO A 375 30.36 26.62 12.58
C PRO A 375 29.12 25.71 12.64
N ILE A 376 29.20 24.53 12.02
CA ILE A 376 28.11 23.55 12.05
C ILE A 376 27.97 23.05 13.49
N LEU A 377 26.79 23.23 14.06
CA LEU A 377 26.48 22.70 15.38
C LEU A 377 25.92 21.27 15.25
N GLN A 378 26.43 20.37 16.09
CA GLN A 378 26.09 18.96 16.07
C GLN A 378 24.58 18.67 16.11
N HIS A 379 23.81 19.48 16.82
CA HIS A 379 22.36 19.28 17.00
C HIS A 379 21.50 20.01 15.95
N GLU A 380 22.08 20.83 15.09
CA GLU A 380 21.34 21.63 14.09
C GLU A 380 21.48 21.09 12.67
N TYR A 381 22.56 20.36 12.36
CA TYR A 381 22.88 20.03 10.97
C TYR A 381 21.81 19.13 10.30
N ALA A 382 21.23 18.20 11.05
CA ALA A 382 20.20 17.30 10.50
C ALA A 382 18.96 18.10 10.07
N GLY A 383 18.50 19.04 10.91
CA GLY A 383 17.37 19.90 10.57
C GLY A 383 17.63 20.83 9.37
N ILE A 384 18.88 21.31 9.21
CA ILE A 384 19.25 22.12 8.05
C ILE A 384 19.29 21.24 6.78
N LEU A 385 19.80 20.00 6.88
CA LEU A 385 19.85 19.07 5.79
C LEU A 385 18.45 18.66 5.32
N ASP A 386 17.56 18.37 6.27
CA ASP A 386 16.15 18.07 5.99
C ASP A 386 15.46 19.28 5.34
N ALA A 387 15.70 20.48 5.85
CA ALA A 387 15.15 21.70 5.27
C ALA A 387 15.62 21.93 3.83
N LEU A 388 16.91 21.67 3.52
CA LEU A 388 17.46 21.77 2.15
C LEU A 388 16.77 20.80 1.20
N LEU A 389 16.53 19.56 1.64
CA LEU A 389 15.84 18.57 0.84
C LEU A 389 14.35 18.94 0.66
N GLN A 390 13.72 19.43 1.73
CA GLN A 390 12.32 19.82 1.74
C GLN A 390 11.99 20.96 0.78
N VAL A 391 12.91 21.92 0.61
CA VAL A 391 12.77 22.99 -0.38
C VAL A 391 13.36 22.65 -1.77
N GLY A 392 13.83 21.42 -1.97
CA GLY A 392 14.36 20.96 -3.26
C GLY A 392 15.78 21.41 -3.60
N GLU A 393 16.53 21.95 -2.64
CA GLU A 393 17.90 22.46 -2.80
C GLU A 393 18.95 21.32 -2.74
N VAL A 394 18.78 20.30 -3.60
CA VAL A 394 19.54 19.04 -3.55
C VAL A 394 21.07 19.27 -3.72
N GLU A 395 21.49 20.17 -4.60
CA GLU A 395 22.93 20.48 -4.77
C GLU A 395 23.52 21.15 -3.53
N ALA A 396 22.74 22.04 -2.90
CA ALA A 396 23.16 22.65 -1.64
C ALA A 396 23.21 21.62 -0.51
N ALA A 397 22.30 20.66 -0.49
CA ALA A 397 22.32 19.55 0.46
C ALA A 397 23.57 18.68 0.30
N LEU A 398 23.99 18.35 -0.93
CA LEU A 398 25.23 17.61 -1.19
C LEU A 398 26.48 18.36 -0.69
N LEU A 399 26.58 19.65 -1.00
CA LEU A 399 27.69 20.48 -0.52
C LEU A 399 27.70 20.60 1.00
N PHE A 400 26.51 20.65 1.60
CA PHE A 400 26.36 20.69 3.04
C PHE A 400 26.75 19.35 3.69
N CYS A 401 26.37 18.21 3.10
CA CYS A 401 26.85 16.90 3.54
C CYS A 401 28.37 16.82 3.54
N ASP A 402 29.04 17.28 2.46
CA ASP A 402 30.49 17.28 2.35
C ASP A 402 31.15 18.14 3.46
N ARG A 403 30.52 19.23 3.81
CA ARG A 403 30.99 20.08 4.88
C ARG A 403 30.81 19.42 6.25
N VAL A 404 29.63 18.83 6.52
CA VAL A 404 29.33 18.09 7.77
C VAL A 404 30.32 16.94 7.97
N ILE A 405 30.52 16.12 6.93
CA ILE A 405 31.44 14.97 6.95
C ILE A 405 32.88 15.38 7.24
N ARG A 406 33.31 16.54 6.76
CA ARG A 406 34.67 17.06 6.97
C ARG A 406 34.86 17.71 8.35
N GLU A 407 33.84 18.39 8.89
CA GLU A 407 33.94 19.20 10.09
C GLU A 407 33.52 18.46 11.36
N LEU A 408 32.69 17.40 11.27
CA LEU A 408 32.20 16.65 12.42
C LEU A 408 32.75 15.23 12.45
N PRO A 409 32.87 14.60 13.65
CA PRO A 409 33.24 13.20 13.79
C PRO A 409 32.26 12.25 13.09
N PRO A 410 32.73 11.07 12.61
CA PRO A 410 31.90 10.11 11.87
C PRO A 410 30.63 9.68 12.60
N GLU A 411 30.69 9.47 13.91
CA GLU A 411 29.55 9.04 14.73
C GLU A 411 28.44 10.11 14.76
N ILE A 412 28.83 11.37 14.61
CA ILE A 412 27.90 12.50 14.56
C ILE A 412 27.39 12.73 13.13
N SER A 413 28.25 12.59 12.14
CA SER A 413 27.96 12.88 10.73
C SER A 413 27.30 11.70 9.98
N ALA A 414 26.96 10.60 10.67
CA ALA A 414 26.36 9.41 10.06
C ALA A 414 25.14 9.70 9.19
N TYR A 415 24.25 10.60 9.63
CA TYR A 415 23.08 11.00 8.84
C TYR A 415 23.44 11.75 7.55
N ALA A 416 24.53 12.53 7.55
CA ALA A 416 25.01 13.20 6.35
C ALA A 416 25.64 12.22 5.34
N TYR A 417 26.34 11.18 5.82
CA TYR A 417 26.80 10.07 4.97
C TYR A 417 25.61 9.36 4.33
N PHE A 418 24.58 9.01 5.12
CA PHE A 418 23.38 8.35 4.65
C PHE A 418 22.64 9.18 3.59
N THR A 419 22.36 10.45 3.89
CA THR A 419 21.64 11.35 2.97
C THR A 419 22.41 11.57 1.67
N LYS A 420 23.73 11.78 1.75
CA LYS A 420 24.56 11.90 0.55
C LYS A 420 24.54 10.60 -0.27
N GLY A 421 24.65 9.45 0.37
CA GLY A 421 24.54 8.15 -0.28
C GLY A 421 23.22 8.00 -1.03
N ARG A 422 22.08 8.29 -0.39
CA ARG A 422 20.75 8.25 -1.01
C ARG A 422 20.64 9.14 -2.25
N ILE A 423 21.15 10.38 -2.19
CA ILE A 423 21.14 11.28 -3.34
C ILE A 423 21.99 10.72 -4.49
N LEU A 424 23.16 10.13 -4.18
CA LEU A 424 24.04 9.55 -5.18
C LEU A 424 23.47 8.27 -5.81
N ILE A 425 22.72 7.44 -5.05
CA ILE A 425 21.97 6.30 -5.59
C ILE A 425 21.05 6.75 -6.74
N ARG A 426 20.29 7.84 -6.54
CA ARG A 426 19.37 8.38 -7.56
C ARG A 426 20.11 8.96 -8.77
N ARG A 427 21.44 9.10 -8.68
CA ARG A 427 22.34 9.55 -9.78
C ARG A 427 23.18 8.42 -10.36
N TYR A 428 22.93 7.18 -9.97
CA TYR A 428 23.68 5.98 -10.39
C TYR A 428 25.18 6.06 -10.07
N ASP A 429 25.54 6.70 -8.97
CA ASP A 429 26.93 6.89 -8.55
C ASP A 429 27.31 5.80 -7.53
N GLU A 430 28.20 4.88 -7.95
CA GLU A 430 28.63 3.74 -7.13
C GLU A 430 29.29 4.12 -5.80
N ARG A 431 29.78 5.36 -5.66
CA ARG A 431 30.31 5.88 -4.40
C ARG A 431 29.24 5.91 -3.28
N ALA A 432 27.98 5.83 -3.65
CA ALA A 432 26.87 5.78 -2.71
C ALA A 432 26.98 4.61 -1.75
N ILE A 433 27.39 3.42 -2.23
CA ILE A 433 27.49 2.20 -1.43
C ILE A 433 28.41 2.41 -0.24
N GLU A 434 29.63 2.92 -0.49
CA GLU A 434 30.61 3.18 0.56
C GLU A 434 30.10 4.19 1.59
N LEU A 435 29.40 5.24 1.14
CA LEU A 435 28.81 6.23 2.04
C LEU A 435 27.72 5.64 2.94
N ILE A 436 26.87 4.78 2.38
CA ILE A 436 25.84 4.10 3.17
C ILE A 436 26.48 3.15 4.17
N TYR A 437 27.53 2.38 3.82
CA TYR A 437 28.24 1.54 4.77
C TYR A 437 28.85 2.36 5.91
N GLN A 438 29.48 3.50 5.61
CA GLN A 438 30.02 4.39 6.64
C GLN A 438 28.91 4.94 7.55
N ALA A 439 27.73 5.25 7.01
CA ALA A 439 26.57 5.64 7.82
C ALA A 439 26.13 4.53 8.79
N ILE A 440 26.03 3.29 8.30
CA ILE A 440 25.64 2.11 9.10
C ILE A 440 26.66 1.82 10.19
N GLU A 441 27.97 1.82 9.88
CA GLU A 441 29.05 1.57 10.82
C GLU A 441 29.06 2.58 11.98
N ASN A 442 28.73 3.83 11.70
CA ASN A 442 28.73 4.91 12.69
C ASN A 442 27.38 5.12 13.40
N ASN A 443 26.28 4.54 12.90
CA ASN A 443 24.95 4.60 13.54
C ASN A 443 24.14 3.36 13.21
N SER A 444 24.07 2.44 14.18
CA SER A 444 23.35 1.17 14.04
C SER A 444 21.84 1.33 13.78
N ASN A 445 21.23 2.47 14.09
CA ASN A 445 19.83 2.73 13.77
C ASN A 445 19.57 2.88 12.28
N LEU A 446 20.62 3.07 11.47
CA LEU A 446 20.54 3.18 10.02
C LEU A 446 20.74 1.85 9.28
N ILE A 447 20.94 0.74 10.00
CA ILE A 447 21.24 -0.57 9.38
C ILE A 447 20.14 -0.96 8.40
N GLN A 448 18.89 -1.01 8.83
CA GLN A 448 17.79 -1.44 7.97
C GLN A 448 17.66 -0.53 6.75
N ASN A 449 17.50 0.76 6.99
CA ASN A 449 17.35 1.74 5.90
C ASN A 449 18.55 1.75 4.94
N GLY A 450 19.76 1.57 5.46
CA GLY A 450 20.96 1.53 4.63
C GLY A 450 21.05 0.26 3.79
N LEU A 451 20.69 -0.89 4.32
CA LEU A 451 20.64 -2.14 3.57
C LEU A 451 19.57 -2.09 2.47
N ASP A 452 18.41 -1.51 2.76
CA ASP A 452 17.33 -1.32 1.79
C ASP A 452 17.79 -0.43 0.62
N GLU A 453 18.49 0.69 0.90
CA GLU A 453 19.03 1.58 -0.14
C GLU A 453 20.14 0.90 -0.97
N ILE A 454 21.01 0.10 -0.36
CA ILE A 454 22.04 -0.66 -1.10
C ILE A 454 21.37 -1.72 -1.98
N GLY A 455 20.42 -2.49 -1.43
CA GLY A 455 19.65 -3.48 -2.17
C GLY A 455 18.92 -2.86 -3.37
N TYR A 456 18.26 -1.73 -3.15
CA TYR A 456 17.61 -0.96 -4.21
C TYR A 456 18.61 -0.55 -5.31
N PHE A 457 19.79 -0.01 -4.95
CA PHE A 457 20.81 0.38 -5.91
C PHE A 457 21.38 -0.79 -6.70
N CYS A 458 21.65 -1.93 -6.02
CA CYS A 458 22.11 -3.15 -6.69
C CYS A 458 21.09 -3.67 -7.71
N CYS A 459 19.81 -3.59 -7.39
CA CYS A 459 18.73 -3.92 -8.36
C CYS A 459 18.74 -2.96 -9.54
N LEU A 460 18.83 -1.65 -9.30
CA LEU A 460 18.86 -0.64 -10.37
C LEU A 460 19.98 -0.89 -11.39
N ILE A 461 21.20 -1.19 -10.92
CA ILE A 461 22.35 -1.44 -11.78
C ILE A 461 22.44 -2.90 -12.27
N GLY A 462 21.51 -3.77 -11.85
CA GLY A 462 21.49 -5.20 -12.21
C GLY A 462 22.65 -6.01 -11.62
N ASN A 463 23.26 -5.55 -10.53
CA ASN A 463 24.39 -6.22 -9.89
C ASN A 463 23.92 -7.28 -8.87
N ARG A 464 23.84 -8.54 -9.28
CA ARG A 464 23.43 -9.67 -8.45
C ARG A 464 24.48 -10.13 -7.45
N ALA A 465 25.73 -9.72 -7.59
CA ALA A 465 26.82 -10.23 -6.74
C ALA A 465 26.82 -9.61 -5.34
N GLU A 466 26.17 -8.48 -5.15
CA GLU A 466 26.09 -7.73 -3.89
C GLU A 466 24.71 -7.86 -3.19
N LEU A 467 23.71 -8.43 -3.87
CA LEU A 467 22.44 -8.82 -3.28
C LEU A 467 22.55 -10.13 -2.51
#